data_d9806fedbf96690e3325316b9692b50f
#
_entry.id   d9806fedbf96690e3325316b9692b50f
#
_cell.length_a   1.000
_cell.length_b   1.000
_cell.length_c   1.000
_cell.angle_alpha   90.00
_cell.angle_beta   90.00
_cell.angle_gamma   90.00
#
_symmetry.space_group_name_H-M   'P 1'
#
loop_
_entity.id
_entity.type
_entity.pdbx_description
1 polymer ?
#
loop_
_entity_poly.entity_id
_entity_poly.type
_entity_poly.pdbx_seq_one_letter_code
_entity_poly.pdbx_strand_id
1 'polypeptide(L)'
;YKDTHMAVSLQKGQKISLSKEAGGDLTQVKLGLGWDVAQGPQDKKGGFLGKLFGGGSGGDSIDLDASCIMFDANKQAVDAIWFSQLKSKDGSIVHTGDNRTGDGDGDDEVINVDLSRVPANVVSLVFTVNSFTGQTFETVENAFCRIVNANNNSEVARYNLSAQGGHTAMVMAKVYRHNNEWKMHAIGETASGRTFHDLMPAITPHA
;
A
#
# COMPACT_ATOMS: atom_id res chain seq x y z
N TYR A 1 0.90 -31.78 11.78
CA TYR A 1 -0.18 -30.97 11.18
C TYR A 1 0.37 -29.56 11.05
N LYS A 2 0.71 -29.12 9.84
CA LYS A 2 0.97 -27.70 9.54
C LYS A 2 -0.39 -27.03 9.53
N ASP A 3 -0.68 -26.25 10.56
CA ASP A 3 -1.76 -25.28 10.50
C ASP A 3 -1.41 -24.27 9.38
N THR A 4 -2.00 -24.45 8.23
CA THR A 4 -1.98 -23.46 7.18
C THR A 4 -2.88 -22.31 7.65
N HIS A 5 -2.32 -21.36 8.39
CA HIS A 5 -3.00 -20.09 8.64
C HIS A 5 -3.25 -19.43 7.27
N MET A 6 -4.51 -19.44 6.86
CA MET A 6 -4.92 -18.69 5.67
C MET A 6 -4.94 -17.20 6.01
N ALA A 7 -4.37 -16.37 5.12
CA ALA A 7 -4.46 -14.93 5.24
C ALA A 7 -5.93 -14.48 5.30
N VAL A 8 -6.21 -13.47 6.15
CA VAL A 8 -7.53 -12.86 6.24
C VAL A 8 -7.74 -11.94 5.04
N SER A 9 -8.81 -12.19 4.27
CA SER A 9 -9.27 -11.28 3.23
C SER A 9 -10.19 -10.22 3.84
N LEU A 10 -9.73 -8.97 3.85
CA LEU A 10 -10.44 -7.87 4.47
C LEU A 10 -11.49 -7.26 3.53
N GLN A 11 -12.60 -6.85 4.11
CA GLN A 11 -13.61 -6.01 3.46
C GLN A 11 -13.39 -4.54 3.86
N LYS A 12 -13.82 -3.61 3.03
CA LYS A 12 -13.79 -2.18 3.34
C LYS A 12 -14.45 -1.90 4.67
N GLY A 13 -13.74 -1.18 5.54
CA GLY A 13 -14.18 -0.84 6.89
C GLY A 13 -13.90 -1.90 7.95
N GLN A 14 -13.45 -3.09 7.57
CA GLN A 14 -13.15 -4.16 8.52
C GLN A 14 -11.89 -3.86 9.33
N LYS A 15 -11.92 -4.27 10.60
CA LYS A 15 -10.80 -4.16 11.55
C LYS A 15 -10.45 -5.55 12.07
N ILE A 16 -9.15 -5.83 12.16
CA ILE A 16 -8.62 -7.09 12.71
C ILE A 16 -7.48 -6.83 13.68
N SER A 17 -7.22 -7.79 14.58
CA SER A 17 -5.98 -7.84 15.36
C SER A 17 -4.91 -8.57 14.55
N LEU A 18 -3.84 -7.87 14.19
CA LEU A 18 -2.72 -8.47 13.43
C LEU A 18 -2.03 -9.58 14.24
N SER A 19 -1.86 -9.39 15.55
CA SER A 19 -1.22 -10.39 16.41
C SER A 19 -2.03 -11.68 16.47
N LYS A 20 -3.36 -11.60 16.59
CA LYS A 20 -4.25 -12.78 16.59
C LYS A 20 -4.22 -13.51 15.27
N GLU A 21 -4.31 -12.79 14.16
CA GLU A 21 -4.27 -13.38 12.82
C GLU A 21 -2.91 -13.97 12.48
N ALA A 22 -1.82 -13.43 13.04
CA ALA A 22 -0.48 -14.00 12.87
C ALA A 22 -0.21 -15.21 13.78
N GLY A 23 -1.09 -15.51 14.73
CA GLY A 23 -0.95 -16.62 15.67
C GLY A 23 0.08 -16.40 16.77
N GLY A 24 0.44 -15.15 17.08
CA GLY A 24 1.40 -14.78 18.12
C GLY A 24 1.91 -13.35 17.98
N ASP A 25 2.97 -13.04 18.72
CA ASP A 25 3.57 -11.71 18.70
C ASP A 25 4.13 -11.39 17.32
N LEU A 26 3.58 -10.33 16.73
CA LEU A 26 3.99 -9.81 15.44
C LEU A 26 4.91 -8.61 15.68
N THR A 27 6.19 -8.74 15.33
CA THR A 27 7.19 -7.68 15.56
C THR A 27 7.59 -6.96 14.29
N GLN A 28 7.78 -7.69 13.20
CA GLN A 28 8.20 -7.11 11.93
C GLN A 28 7.21 -7.48 10.83
N VAL A 29 6.72 -6.46 10.15
CA VAL A 29 5.76 -6.62 9.06
C VAL A 29 6.24 -5.92 7.81
N LYS A 30 5.75 -6.40 6.67
CA LYS A 30 5.85 -5.72 5.39
C LYS A 30 4.44 -5.33 4.96
N LEU A 31 4.23 -4.07 4.65
CA LEU A 31 3.08 -3.66 3.87
C LEU A 31 3.48 -3.72 2.40
N GLY A 32 2.86 -4.60 1.64
CA GLY A 32 3.01 -4.69 0.20
C GLY A 32 1.85 -4.02 -0.52
N LEU A 33 2.16 -3.27 -1.56
CA LEU A 33 1.21 -2.72 -2.52
C LEU A 33 1.49 -3.32 -3.88
N GLY A 34 0.48 -3.87 -4.53
CA GLY A 34 0.57 -4.37 -5.89
C GLY A 34 -0.59 -3.87 -6.74
N TRP A 35 -0.35 -3.71 -8.04
CA TRP A 35 -1.36 -3.32 -9.02
C TRP A 35 -1.00 -3.82 -10.41
N ASP A 36 -2.00 -3.89 -11.28
CA ASP A 36 -1.83 -4.10 -12.71
C ASP A 36 -2.32 -2.87 -13.47
N VAL A 37 -1.81 -2.67 -14.68
CA VAL A 37 -2.31 -1.67 -15.61
C VAL A 37 -3.18 -2.36 -16.65
N ALA A 38 -4.43 -1.92 -16.81
CA ALA A 38 -5.33 -2.46 -17.82
C ALA A 38 -4.72 -2.28 -19.21
N GLN A 39 -4.52 -3.37 -19.91
CA GLN A 39 -4.16 -3.34 -21.32
C GLN A 39 -5.40 -2.91 -22.10
N GLY A 40 -5.32 -1.79 -22.80
CA GLY A 40 -6.40 -1.37 -23.72
C GLY A 40 -6.72 -2.49 -24.71
N PRO A 41 -7.92 -2.46 -25.34
CA PRO A 41 -8.33 -3.50 -26.27
C PRO A 41 -7.22 -3.70 -27.32
N GLN A 42 -6.55 -4.84 -27.28
CA GLN A 42 -5.61 -5.22 -28.31
C GLN A 42 -6.42 -5.38 -29.60
N ASP A 43 -6.25 -4.46 -30.51
CA ASP A 43 -6.68 -4.64 -31.89
C ASP A 43 -6.03 -5.94 -32.41
N LYS A 44 -6.81 -7.01 -32.46
CA LYS A 44 -6.40 -8.31 -33.01
C LYS A 44 -6.15 -8.26 -34.52
N LYS A 45 -5.62 -7.16 -35.04
CA LYS A 45 -5.21 -6.97 -36.43
C LYS A 45 -3.88 -6.25 -36.53
N GLY A 46 -2.83 -6.92 -36.07
CA GLY A 46 -1.48 -6.49 -36.31
C GLY A 46 -0.63 -7.72 -36.57
N GLY A 47 -0.50 -8.09 -37.85
CA GLY A 47 0.34 -9.21 -38.26
C GLY A 47 1.80 -9.00 -37.89
N PHE A 48 2.56 -10.06 -37.96
CA PHE A 48 3.98 -10.26 -37.71
C PHE A 48 4.96 -9.11 -38.09
N LEU A 49 4.52 -8.13 -38.87
CA LEU A 49 5.33 -7.00 -39.33
C LEU A 49 5.40 -5.81 -38.31
N GLY A 50 4.52 -5.74 -37.33
CA GLY A 50 4.55 -4.68 -36.30
C GLY A 50 5.68 -4.83 -35.30
N LYS A 51 6.31 -5.99 -35.21
CA LYS A 51 7.41 -6.28 -34.26
C LYS A 51 8.80 -5.85 -34.76
N LEU A 52 8.93 -5.47 -36.00
CA LEU A 52 10.25 -5.14 -36.61
C LEU A 52 10.54 -3.63 -36.67
N PHE A 53 9.56 -2.79 -36.51
CA PHE A 53 9.77 -1.35 -36.46
C PHE A 53 9.28 -0.83 -35.11
N GLY A 54 10.20 -0.81 -34.13
CA GLY A 54 9.99 -0.40 -32.77
C GLY A 54 9.25 0.92 -32.63
N GLY A 55 7.97 0.83 -32.44
CA GLY A 55 7.15 1.87 -31.88
C GLY A 55 6.59 1.29 -30.58
N GLY A 56 7.22 1.57 -29.46
CA GLY A 56 6.68 1.24 -28.16
C GLY A 56 5.35 1.94 -27.97
N SER A 57 4.24 1.27 -28.22
CA SER A 57 3.00 1.65 -27.56
C SER A 57 3.11 1.13 -26.13
N GLY A 58 3.87 1.85 -25.31
CA GLY A 58 3.74 1.74 -23.87
C GLY A 58 2.31 2.15 -23.56
N GLY A 59 1.46 1.21 -23.13
CA GLY A 59 0.33 1.60 -22.34
C GLY A 59 0.90 2.51 -21.26
N ASP A 60 0.30 3.69 -21.08
CA ASP A 60 0.82 4.70 -20.15
C ASP A 60 1.01 4.04 -18.79
N SER A 61 2.26 3.74 -18.43
CA SER A 61 2.61 3.19 -17.13
C SER A 61 2.19 4.23 -16.09
N ILE A 62 1.41 3.80 -15.11
CA ILE A 62 1.04 4.65 -14.00
C ILE A 62 2.06 4.46 -12.87
N ASP A 63 2.63 5.58 -12.43
CA ASP A 63 3.60 5.64 -11.34
C ASP A 63 2.84 5.83 -10.02
N LEU A 64 2.60 4.73 -9.30
CA LEU A 64 1.92 4.73 -8.01
C LEU A 64 2.93 4.69 -6.88
N ASP A 65 2.87 5.69 -6.00
CA ASP A 65 3.73 5.83 -4.83
C ASP A 65 2.97 5.49 -3.54
N ALA A 66 3.52 4.57 -2.76
CA ALA A 66 3.04 4.30 -1.42
C ALA A 66 3.70 5.24 -0.40
N SER A 67 2.94 5.65 0.59
CA SER A 67 3.42 6.46 1.72
C SER A 67 2.88 5.93 3.04
N CYS A 68 3.61 6.17 4.11
CA CYS A 68 3.19 5.88 5.48
C CYS A 68 3.33 7.14 6.32
N ILE A 69 2.26 7.59 6.95
CA ILE A 69 2.24 8.74 7.83
C ILE A 69 2.05 8.26 9.27
N MET A 70 2.96 8.66 10.15
CA MET A 70 2.96 8.32 11.56
C MET A 70 2.24 9.41 12.36
N PHE A 71 1.25 9.02 13.17
CA PHE A 71 0.46 9.92 13.99
C PHE A 71 0.58 9.63 15.49
N ASP A 72 0.55 10.69 16.29
CA ASP A 72 0.39 10.61 17.75
C ASP A 72 -1.09 10.53 18.17
N ALA A 73 -1.33 10.45 19.49
CA ALA A 73 -2.69 10.36 20.06
C ALA A 73 -3.52 11.65 19.83
N ASN A 74 -2.89 12.76 19.50
CA ASN A 74 -3.57 14.03 19.20
C ASN A 74 -3.83 14.21 17.70
N LYS A 75 -3.64 13.14 16.91
CA LYS A 75 -3.77 13.16 15.45
C LYS A 75 -2.79 14.13 14.76
N GLN A 76 -1.64 14.34 15.38
CA GLN A 76 -0.55 15.12 14.79
C GLN A 76 0.40 14.18 14.04
N ALA A 77 0.70 14.51 12.79
CA ALA A 77 1.72 13.79 12.04
C ALA A 77 3.11 14.06 12.65
N VAL A 78 3.78 12.99 13.06
CA VAL A 78 5.13 13.08 13.67
C VAL A 78 6.23 12.77 12.69
N ASP A 79 5.94 11.98 11.66
CA ASP A 79 6.85 11.67 10.57
C ASP A 79 6.08 11.13 9.36
N ALA A 80 6.73 11.14 8.20
CA ALA A 80 6.18 10.54 6.98
C ALA A 80 7.28 9.83 6.19
N ILE A 81 6.97 8.65 5.71
CA ILE A 81 7.85 7.81 4.89
C ILE A 81 7.26 7.75 3.50
N TRP A 82 8.03 8.16 2.51
CA TRP A 82 7.62 8.30 1.12
C TRP A 82 8.85 8.34 0.22
N PHE A 83 8.72 8.48 -1.09
CA PHE A 83 9.86 8.39 -2.01
C PHE A 83 11.00 9.39 -1.73
N SER A 84 10.71 10.55 -1.11
CA SER A 84 11.74 11.55 -0.74
C SER A 84 12.34 11.32 0.65
N GLN A 85 11.74 10.49 1.48
CA GLN A 85 12.25 10.07 2.78
C GLN A 85 11.95 8.59 2.98
N LEU A 86 12.82 7.73 2.52
CA LEU A 86 12.62 6.27 2.52
C LEU A 86 12.72 5.61 3.90
N LYS A 87 13.18 6.35 4.91
CA LYS A 87 13.33 5.83 6.28
C LYS A 87 12.79 6.84 7.28
N SER A 88 12.03 6.36 8.27
CA SER A 88 11.60 7.18 9.39
C SER A 88 12.80 7.67 10.20
N LYS A 89 12.66 8.82 10.86
CA LYS A 89 13.73 9.42 11.68
C LYS A 89 14.13 8.51 12.84
N ASP A 90 13.18 7.78 13.41
CA ASP A 90 13.43 6.78 14.47
C ASP A 90 13.98 5.45 13.93
N GLY A 91 13.93 5.21 12.62
CA GLY A 91 14.43 4.01 11.96
C GLY A 91 13.50 2.80 11.99
N SER A 92 12.29 2.92 12.52
CA SER A 92 11.34 1.80 12.62
C SER A 92 10.66 1.44 11.31
N ILE A 93 10.56 2.39 10.37
CA ILE A 93 9.86 2.23 9.09
C ILE A 93 10.81 2.52 7.94
N VAL A 94 10.84 1.62 6.96
CA VAL A 94 11.69 1.73 5.76
C VAL A 94 10.90 1.39 4.51
N HIS A 95 10.83 2.34 3.58
CA HIS A 95 10.32 2.11 2.24
C HIS A 95 11.46 1.54 1.38
N THR A 96 11.21 0.45 0.67
CA THR A 96 12.27 -0.27 -0.08
C THR A 96 12.65 0.40 -1.40
N GLY A 97 11.92 1.42 -1.82
CA GLY A 97 12.13 2.13 -3.07
C GLY A 97 10.93 2.05 -3.99
N ASP A 98 11.06 2.69 -5.11
CA ASP A 98 10.02 3.01 -6.07
C ASP A 98 10.01 2.00 -7.24
N ASN A 99 8.84 1.42 -7.52
CA ASN A 99 8.56 0.70 -8.75
C ASN A 99 7.68 1.59 -9.66
N ARG A 100 8.28 2.18 -10.66
CA ARG A 100 7.63 3.17 -11.52
C ARG A 100 6.63 2.61 -12.52
N THR A 101 6.61 1.32 -12.74
CA THR A 101 5.85 0.71 -13.83
C THR A 101 4.78 -0.26 -13.36
N GLY A 102 4.87 -0.77 -12.13
CA GLY A 102 4.03 -1.88 -11.68
C GLY A 102 4.29 -3.19 -12.43
N ASP A 103 5.47 -3.30 -13.04
CA ASP A 103 5.86 -4.51 -13.77
C ASP A 103 6.37 -5.58 -12.79
N GLY A 104 5.81 -6.75 -12.89
CA GLY A 104 6.22 -7.92 -12.11
C GLY A 104 5.06 -8.62 -11.42
N ASP A 105 5.34 -9.80 -10.90
CA ASP A 105 4.39 -10.56 -10.10
C ASP A 105 4.61 -10.25 -8.61
N GLY A 106 3.53 -9.91 -7.90
CA GLY A 106 3.54 -9.70 -6.45
C GLY A 106 3.48 -8.24 -6.02
N ASP A 107 4.27 -7.88 -5.00
CA ASP A 107 4.28 -6.52 -4.47
C ASP A 107 5.16 -5.61 -5.33
N ASP A 108 4.59 -4.51 -5.82
CA ASP A 108 5.31 -3.51 -6.59
C ASP A 108 6.05 -2.52 -5.69
N GLU A 109 5.45 -2.19 -4.56
CA GLU A 109 6.08 -1.39 -3.50
C GLU A 109 5.95 -2.06 -2.14
N VAL A 110 6.97 -1.93 -1.31
CA VAL A 110 7.02 -2.52 0.03
C VAL A 110 7.50 -1.49 1.05
N ILE A 111 6.75 -1.38 2.15
CA ILE A 111 7.13 -0.62 3.33
C ILE A 111 7.35 -1.60 4.48
N ASN A 112 8.58 -1.69 4.97
CA ASN A 112 8.94 -2.50 6.12
C ASN A 112 8.69 -1.73 7.41
N VAL A 113 8.01 -2.36 8.37
CA VAL A 113 7.72 -1.77 9.68
C VAL A 113 8.22 -2.70 10.77
N ASP A 114 9.12 -2.21 11.62
CA ASP A 114 9.47 -2.86 12.88
C ASP A 114 8.53 -2.33 13.97
N LEU A 115 7.44 -3.05 14.20
CA LEU A 115 6.40 -2.67 15.17
C LEU A 115 6.94 -2.57 16.60
N SER A 116 7.98 -3.34 16.93
CA SER A 116 8.63 -3.32 18.26
C SER A 116 9.44 -2.06 18.50
N ARG A 117 9.83 -1.35 17.45
CA ARG A 117 10.64 -0.12 17.50
C ARG A 117 9.85 1.15 17.22
N VAL A 118 8.60 1.05 16.80
CA VAL A 118 7.75 2.23 16.62
C VAL A 118 7.62 2.96 17.95
N PRO A 119 7.96 4.28 18.03
CA PRO A 119 7.93 5.02 19.28
C PRO A 119 6.59 4.95 19.99
N ALA A 120 6.59 4.89 21.31
CA ALA A 120 5.37 4.73 22.12
C ALA A 120 4.35 5.87 21.95
N ASN A 121 4.80 7.06 21.56
CA ASN A 121 3.93 8.19 21.27
C ASN A 121 3.24 8.09 19.90
N VAL A 122 3.69 7.20 19.01
CA VAL A 122 3.04 6.93 17.74
C VAL A 122 1.96 5.88 17.95
N VAL A 123 0.72 6.24 17.68
CA VAL A 123 -0.45 5.37 17.90
C VAL A 123 -1.04 4.83 16.61
N SER A 124 -0.80 5.48 15.48
CA SER A 124 -1.28 5.00 14.18
C SER A 124 -0.31 5.26 13.03
N LEU A 125 -0.35 4.36 12.07
CA LEU A 125 0.36 4.40 10.80
C LEU A 125 -0.69 4.36 9.70
N VAL A 126 -0.82 5.43 8.93
CA VAL A 126 -1.79 5.50 7.82
C VAL A 126 -1.05 5.33 6.50
N PHE A 127 -1.46 4.35 5.71
CA PHE A 127 -0.86 4.02 4.43
C PHE A 127 -1.71 4.57 3.29
N THR A 128 -1.05 5.24 2.36
CA THR A 128 -1.68 5.86 1.20
C THR A 128 -0.98 5.45 -0.09
N VAL A 129 -1.68 5.60 -1.19
CA VAL A 129 -1.14 5.48 -2.55
C VAL A 129 -1.59 6.67 -3.37
N ASN A 130 -0.69 7.19 -4.20
CA ASN A 130 -1.01 8.29 -5.11
C ASN A 130 -0.28 8.14 -6.45
N SER A 131 -0.89 8.70 -7.49
CA SER A 131 -0.28 8.84 -8.80
C SER A 131 0.52 10.13 -8.85
N PHE A 132 1.85 10.03 -8.84
CA PHE A 132 2.74 11.18 -8.86
C PHE A 132 2.63 11.98 -10.17
N THR A 133 2.46 11.29 -11.29
CA THR A 133 2.34 11.89 -12.61
C THR A 133 0.94 12.46 -12.92
N GLY A 134 -0.01 12.28 -12.00
CA GLY A 134 -1.36 12.83 -12.09
C GLY A 134 -2.33 12.03 -12.96
N GLN A 135 -1.95 10.84 -13.41
CA GLN A 135 -2.85 9.91 -14.09
C GLN A 135 -3.92 9.40 -13.12
N THR A 136 -5.16 9.25 -13.61
CA THR A 136 -6.23 8.67 -12.81
C THR A 136 -6.08 7.16 -12.68
N PHE A 137 -6.78 6.57 -11.70
CA PHE A 137 -6.81 5.12 -11.49
C PHE A 137 -7.75 4.37 -12.43
N GLU A 138 -8.23 5.01 -13.50
CA GLU A 138 -9.13 4.37 -14.48
C GLU A 138 -8.52 3.12 -15.12
N THR A 139 -7.20 3.08 -15.26
CA THR A 139 -6.45 1.95 -15.84
C THR A 139 -5.83 1.03 -14.80
N VAL A 140 -6.07 1.27 -13.51
CA VAL A 140 -5.53 0.43 -12.42
C VAL A 140 -6.46 -0.77 -12.21
N GLU A 141 -5.90 -1.96 -12.28
CA GLU A 141 -6.59 -3.23 -12.04
C GLU A 141 -5.89 -4.03 -10.95
N ASN A 142 -6.62 -4.96 -10.34
CA ASN A 142 -6.09 -5.93 -9.39
C ASN A 142 -5.25 -5.32 -8.25
N ALA A 143 -5.55 -4.08 -7.87
CA ALA A 143 -4.82 -3.40 -6.81
C ALA A 143 -5.13 -4.05 -5.45
N PHE A 144 -4.08 -4.26 -4.66
CA PHE A 144 -4.19 -4.78 -3.31
C PHE A 144 -3.15 -4.16 -2.39
N CYS A 145 -3.45 -4.12 -1.10
CA CYS A 145 -2.44 -4.00 -0.06
C CYS A 145 -2.51 -5.22 0.86
N ARG A 146 -1.36 -5.64 1.36
CA ARG A 146 -1.26 -6.80 2.24
C ARG A 146 -0.25 -6.59 3.34
N ILE A 147 -0.48 -7.25 4.46
CA ILE A 147 0.47 -7.35 5.56
C ILE A 147 1.08 -8.75 5.55
N VAL A 148 2.40 -8.79 5.53
CA VAL A 148 3.19 -10.03 5.59
C VAL A 148 3.99 -10.03 6.88
N ASN A 149 3.97 -11.15 7.60
CA ASN A 149 4.88 -11.36 8.73
C ASN A 149 6.30 -11.54 8.18
N ALA A 150 7.18 -10.57 8.43
CA ALA A 150 8.53 -10.58 7.89
C ALA A 150 9.42 -11.68 8.48
N ASN A 151 9.06 -12.26 9.64
CA ASN A 151 9.85 -13.30 10.28
C ASN A 151 9.73 -14.65 9.58
N ASN A 152 8.60 -14.93 8.92
CA ASN A 152 8.33 -16.23 8.28
C ASN A 152 7.79 -16.09 6.85
N ASN A 153 7.66 -14.86 6.33
CA ASN A 153 7.10 -14.53 5.01
C ASN A 153 5.65 -15.01 4.78
N SER A 154 4.89 -15.24 5.85
CA SER A 154 3.47 -15.58 5.72
C SER A 154 2.60 -14.34 5.56
N GLU A 155 1.66 -14.38 4.63
CA GLU A 155 0.65 -13.34 4.50
C GLU A 155 -0.31 -13.42 5.70
N VAL A 156 -0.49 -12.30 6.41
CA VAL A 156 -1.37 -12.20 7.58
C VAL A 156 -2.75 -11.71 7.15
N ALA A 157 -2.78 -10.66 6.34
CA ALA A 157 -4.00 -10.04 5.87
C ALA A 157 -3.82 -9.45 4.47
N ARG A 158 -4.89 -9.47 3.69
CA ARG A 158 -4.95 -8.87 2.35
C ARG A 158 -6.23 -8.06 2.20
N TYR A 159 -6.09 -6.89 1.62
CA TYR A 159 -7.20 -6.03 1.26
C TYR A 159 -7.15 -5.72 -0.24
N ASN A 160 -8.10 -6.28 -0.99
CA ASN A 160 -8.24 -5.96 -2.40
C ASN A 160 -8.92 -4.60 -2.55
N LEU A 161 -8.17 -3.66 -3.13
CA LEU A 161 -8.62 -2.29 -3.28
C LEU A 161 -9.56 -2.17 -4.48
N SER A 162 -10.70 -1.52 -4.30
CA SER A 162 -11.53 -1.05 -5.43
C SER A 162 -10.96 0.27 -5.92
N ALA A 163 -9.74 0.21 -6.48
CA ALA A 163 -8.95 1.40 -6.79
C ALA A 163 -9.33 2.05 -8.11
N GLN A 164 -9.94 1.32 -9.04
CA GLN A 164 -10.27 1.85 -10.37
C GLN A 164 -11.27 3.01 -10.29
N GLY A 165 -10.96 4.10 -10.98
CA GLY A 165 -11.83 5.27 -11.07
C GLY A 165 -11.11 6.55 -11.45
N GLY A 166 -11.86 7.66 -11.49
CA GLY A 166 -11.38 8.98 -11.90
C GLY A 166 -10.59 9.76 -10.83
N HIS A 167 -10.21 9.13 -9.74
CA HIS A 167 -9.36 9.69 -8.68
C HIS A 167 -7.87 9.39 -8.94
N THR A 168 -6.99 10.07 -8.22
CA THR A 168 -5.54 9.95 -8.37
C THR A 168 -4.85 9.44 -7.13
N ALA A 169 -5.59 9.13 -6.08
CA ALA A 169 -5.04 8.68 -4.80
C ALA A 169 -6.06 7.88 -3.99
N MET A 170 -5.58 7.19 -2.98
CA MET A 170 -6.39 6.45 -2.03
C MET A 170 -5.72 6.39 -0.66
N VAL A 171 -6.51 6.57 0.40
CA VAL A 171 -6.14 6.15 1.75
C VAL A 171 -6.48 4.67 1.87
N MET A 172 -5.45 3.81 1.91
CA MET A 172 -5.62 2.36 1.81
C MET A 172 -6.04 1.72 3.12
N ALA A 173 -5.22 1.91 4.15
CA ALA A 173 -5.36 1.21 5.42
C ALA A 173 -4.65 1.96 6.55
N LYS A 174 -4.99 1.57 7.77
CA LYS A 174 -4.34 2.04 8.99
C LYS A 174 -3.89 0.83 9.82
N VAL A 175 -2.67 0.88 10.32
CA VAL A 175 -2.16 -0.01 11.37
C VAL A 175 -2.03 0.80 12.64
N TYR A 176 -2.67 0.39 13.72
CA TYR A 176 -2.81 1.20 14.93
C TYR A 176 -2.78 0.39 16.22
N ARG A 177 -2.38 1.06 17.31
CA ARG A 177 -2.37 0.48 18.64
C ARG A 177 -3.78 0.49 19.25
N HIS A 178 -4.20 -0.62 19.82
CA HIS A 178 -5.42 -0.73 20.59
C HIS A 178 -5.29 -1.86 21.63
N ASN A 179 -5.45 -1.54 22.92
CA ASN A 179 -5.34 -2.51 24.01
C ASN A 179 -4.06 -3.34 23.98
N ASN A 180 -2.91 -2.69 23.82
CA ASN A 180 -1.58 -3.31 23.70
C ASN A 180 -1.41 -4.26 22.49
N GLU A 181 -2.28 -4.17 21.51
CA GLU A 181 -2.20 -4.90 20.25
C GLU A 181 -2.04 -3.94 19.07
N TRP A 182 -1.44 -4.44 17.99
CA TRP A 182 -1.51 -3.77 16.70
C TRP A 182 -2.68 -4.33 15.90
N LYS A 183 -3.52 -3.42 15.43
CA LYS A 183 -4.70 -3.73 14.62
C LYS A 183 -4.54 -3.15 13.22
N MET A 184 -5.26 -3.71 12.26
CA MET A 184 -5.38 -3.17 10.91
C MET A 184 -6.83 -2.80 10.61
N HIS A 185 -7.03 -1.63 10.02
CA HIS A 185 -8.31 -1.14 9.52
C HIS A 185 -8.20 -0.95 8.00
N ALA A 186 -9.00 -1.69 7.25
CA ALA A 186 -9.11 -1.52 5.80
C ALA A 186 -9.99 -0.31 5.49
N ILE A 187 -9.42 0.77 4.96
CA ILE A 187 -10.11 2.05 4.76
C ILE A 187 -10.66 2.15 3.35
N GLY A 188 -9.81 2.21 2.32
CA GLY A 188 -10.21 2.26 0.92
C GLY A 188 -10.92 3.56 0.50
N GLU A 189 -10.57 4.70 1.08
CA GLU A 189 -11.12 6.01 0.72
C GLU A 189 -10.38 6.60 -0.46
N THR A 190 -11.12 6.96 -1.50
CA THR A 190 -10.56 7.62 -2.68
C THR A 190 -10.28 9.09 -2.41
N ALA A 191 -9.23 9.62 -3.01
CA ALA A 191 -8.79 10.99 -2.86
C ALA A 191 -8.11 11.48 -4.16
N SER A 192 -7.71 12.73 -4.18
CA SER A 192 -6.97 13.31 -5.28
C SER A 192 -5.76 14.08 -4.76
N GLY A 193 -4.60 13.83 -5.34
CA GLY A 193 -3.35 14.49 -4.95
C GLY A 193 -2.15 13.80 -5.59
N ARG A 194 -1.05 14.52 -5.70
CA ARG A 194 0.20 14.02 -6.31
C ARG A 194 1.15 13.42 -5.27
N THR A 195 1.06 13.91 -4.05
CA THR A 195 1.84 13.42 -2.91
C THR A 195 0.95 13.30 -1.67
N PHE A 196 1.45 12.65 -0.62
CA PHE A 196 0.70 12.55 0.62
C PHE A 196 0.36 13.92 1.24
N HIS A 197 1.14 14.97 0.96
CA HIS A 197 0.85 16.31 1.45
C HIS A 197 -0.52 16.81 1.00
N ASP A 198 -0.88 16.55 -0.26
CA ASP A 198 -2.19 16.91 -0.81
C ASP A 198 -3.31 16.07 -0.18
N LEU A 199 -2.97 14.88 0.33
CA LEU A 199 -3.92 13.93 0.90
C LEU A 199 -4.18 14.15 2.39
N MET A 200 -3.43 15.02 3.08
CA MET A 200 -3.55 15.21 4.52
C MET A 200 -4.99 15.50 4.98
N PRO A 201 -5.82 16.27 4.28
CA PRO A 201 -7.23 16.44 4.66
C PRO A 201 -8.04 15.14 4.65
N ALA A 202 -7.71 14.18 3.77
CA ALA A 202 -8.34 12.86 3.72
C ALA A 202 -7.72 11.88 4.72
N ILE A 203 -6.43 12.02 5.05
CA ILE A 203 -5.67 11.15 5.95
C ILE A 203 -6.01 11.43 7.42
N THR A 204 -5.97 12.69 7.83
CA THR A 204 -6.08 13.10 9.24
C THR A 204 -7.33 12.58 9.95
N PRO A 205 -8.52 12.50 9.34
CA PRO A 205 -9.69 11.91 9.98
C PRO A 205 -9.52 10.44 10.37
N HIS A 206 -8.61 9.73 9.73
CA HIS A 206 -8.30 8.32 10.01
C HIS A 206 -7.15 8.14 11.02
N ALA A 207 -6.51 9.20 11.42
CA ALA A 207 -5.36 9.15 12.33
C ALA A 207 -5.71 8.56 13.71
#